data_3a48015b962f136ced750b5ce01faa0e
#
_entry.id   3a48015b962f136ced750b5ce01faa0e
#
_cell.length_a   1.000
_cell.length_b   1.000
_cell.length_c   1.000
_cell.angle_alpha   90.00
_cell.angle_beta   90.00
_cell.angle_gamma   90.00
#
_symmetry.space_group_name_H-M   'P 1'
#
loop_
_entity.id
_entity.type
_entity.pdbx_description
1 polymer ?
#
loop_
_entity_poly.entity_id
_entity_poly.type
_entity_poly.pdbx_seq_one_letter_code
_entity_poly.pdbx_strand_id
1 'polypeptide(L)'
;MDPAETQDERWIGHSVLQVSVPALEGWVRARTAEHDPAFVSNDPRFGHAHVTALGPFVDVLDEAVAGRVADVAAQVEPFSYRLARVATFPNGIVHLVPEPAEPFARLTALLVGEFPDHRPYGGQFAPDPHLTLDLVHGDVTEESTRARLEGLLPLEARAETLDLAWWESGRCHLVHRWPLGGSGSGAYDGRIGTPHGV
;
A
#
# COMPACT_ATOMS: atom_id res chain seq x y z
N MET A 1 -0.50 21.26 -28.48
CA MET A 1 -0.17 20.76 -27.13
C MET A 1 -0.71 19.35 -27.07
N ASP A 2 0.21 18.38 -27.16
CA ASP A 2 -0.09 16.96 -27.35
C ASP A 2 -0.53 16.36 -25.99
N PRO A 3 -1.70 15.71 -25.87
CA PRO A 3 -2.16 15.12 -24.62
C PRO A 3 -1.31 13.91 -24.13
N ALA A 4 -0.32 13.47 -24.92
CA ALA A 4 0.56 12.38 -24.57
C ALA A 4 1.72 12.76 -23.63
N GLU A 5 2.06 14.05 -23.49
CA GLU A 5 3.19 14.49 -22.66
C GLU A 5 2.86 14.63 -21.17
N THR A 6 1.56 14.56 -20.77
CA THR A 6 1.15 14.75 -19.36
C THR A 6 1.01 13.46 -18.56
N GLN A 7 1.21 12.29 -19.16
CA GLN A 7 1.08 11.01 -18.46
C GLN A 7 2.38 10.52 -17.81
N ASP A 8 3.53 10.95 -18.32
CA ASP A 8 4.85 10.45 -17.85
C ASP A 8 5.35 11.14 -16.55
N GLU A 9 4.87 12.37 -16.25
CA GLU A 9 5.21 13.07 -15.00
C GLU A 9 4.48 12.54 -13.77
N ARG A 10 3.47 11.68 -13.93
CA ARG A 10 2.59 11.22 -12.85
C ARG A 10 3.13 10.03 -12.06
N TRP A 11 4.22 9.41 -12.51
CA TRP A 11 4.80 8.20 -11.93
C TRP A 11 6.26 8.35 -11.51
N ILE A 12 6.62 9.55 -11.05
CA ILE A 12 7.83 9.74 -10.25
C ILE A 12 7.71 8.79 -9.06
N GLY A 13 8.75 8.01 -8.79
CA GLY A 13 8.77 7.08 -7.67
C GLY A 13 8.34 7.75 -6.38
N HIS A 14 7.57 7.05 -5.57
CA HIS A 14 7.12 7.55 -4.27
C HIS A 14 7.03 6.41 -3.26
N SER A 15 7.16 6.76 -1.99
CA SER A 15 6.95 5.79 -0.93
C SER A 15 5.51 5.79 -0.42
N VAL A 16 5.07 4.64 0.08
CA VAL A 16 3.75 4.40 0.64
C VAL A 16 3.89 3.64 1.95
N LEU A 17 3.26 4.13 3.02
CA LEU A 17 3.02 3.37 4.23
C LEU A 17 1.79 2.49 4.01
N GLN A 18 1.98 1.17 4.11
CA GLN A 18 0.98 0.17 3.75
C GLN A 18 0.94 -1.00 4.72
N VAL A 19 -0.21 -1.65 4.82
CA VAL A 19 -0.39 -2.94 5.50
C VAL A 19 -0.49 -4.02 4.44
N SER A 20 0.51 -4.91 4.39
CA SER A 20 0.54 -6.01 3.41
C SER A 20 -0.52 -7.07 3.71
N VAL A 21 -1.04 -7.71 2.64
CA VAL A 21 -2.04 -8.80 2.71
C VAL A 21 -1.46 -10.06 2.04
N PRO A 22 -0.58 -10.81 2.72
CA PRO A 22 0.18 -11.91 2.11
C PRO A 22 -0.67 -12.98 1.44
N ALA A 23 -1.87 -13.24 1.95
CA ALA A 23 -2.77 -14.26 1.41
C ALA A 23 -3.30 -13.92 -0.01
N LEU A 24 -3.30 -12.65 -0.42
CA LEU A 24 -3.67 -12.22 -1.77
C LEU A 24 -2.46 -11.82 -2.63
N GLU A 25 -1.23 -11.93 -2.09
CA GLU A 25 -0.02 -11.50 -2.78
C GLU A 25 0.14 -12.14 -4.17
N GLY A 26 -0.02 -13.46 -4.25
CA GLY A 26 0.11 -14.18 -5.53
C GLY A 26 -0.91 -13.71 -6.57
N TRP A 27 -2.13 -13.43 -6.15
CA TRP A 27 -3.20 -12.96 -7.03
C TRP A 27 -2.94 -11.52 -7.52
N VAL A 28 -2.69 -10.59 -6.58
CA VAL A 28 -2.46 -9.17 -6.93
C VAL A 28 -1.20 -9.01 -7.77
N ARG A 29 -0.11 -9.71 -7.42
CA ARG A 29 1.13 -9.69 -8.20
C ARG A 29 0.93 -10.19 -9.63
N ALA A 30 0.11 -11.24 -9.82
CA ALA A 30 -0.22 -11.74 -11.16
C ALA A 30 -1.03 -10.70 -11.96
N ARG A 31 -1.99 -10.01 -11.32
CA ARG A 31 -2.73 -8.91 -11.94
C ARG A 31 -1.81 -7.73 -12.30
N THR A 32 -0.91 -7.36 -11.40
CA THR A 32 0.10 -6.33 -11.69
C THR A 32 0.95 -6.73 -12.89
N ALA A 33 1.39 -7.99 -12.98
CA ALA A 33 2.18 -8.47 -14.12
C ALA A 33 1.40 -8.46 -15.44
N GLU A 34 0.08 -8.65 -15.40
CA GLU A 34 -0.80 -8.63 -16.58
C GLU A 34 -1.04 -7.20 -17.09
N HIS A 35 -1.21 -6.22 -16.18
CA HIS A 35 -1.64 -4.87 -16.55
C HIS A 35 -0.52 -3.84 -16.55
N ASP A 36 0.42 -3.97 -15.62
CA ASP A 36 1.53 -3.03 -15.45
C ASP A 36 2.79 -3.74 -14.94
N PRO A 37 3.42 -4.56 -15.82
CA PRO A 37 4.55 -5.41 -15.44
C PRO A 37 5.76 -4.64 -14.91
N ALA A 38 5.85 -3.33 -15.21
CA ALA A 38 6.92 -2.49 -14.72
C ALA A 38 6.86 -2.27 -13.19
N PHE A 39 5.70 -2.46 -12.56
CA PHE A 39 5.53 -2.37 -11.11
C PHE A 39 5.67 -3.72 -10.38
N VAL A 40 6.00 -4.80 -11.10
CA VAL A 40 6.30 -6.08 -10.44
C VAL A 40 7.66 -6.01 -9.77
N SER A 41 7.66 -6.12 -8.44
CA SER A 41 8.88 -6.11 -7.65
C SER A 41 9.67 -7.43 -7.76
N ASN A 42 11.01 -7.31 -7.75
CA ASN A 42 11.93 -8.43 -7.56
C ASN A 42 12.33 -8.62 -6.08
N ASP A 43 11.93 -7.73 -5.17
CA ASP A 43 12.12 -7.90 -3.72
C ASP A 43 11.04 -8.87 -3.18
N PRO A 44 11.42 -10.06 -2.67
CA PRO A 44 10.44 -11.03 -2.17
C PRO A 44 9.72 -10.57 -0.89
N ARG A 45 10.18 -9.49 -0.26
CA ARG A 45 9.54 -8.90 0.92
C ARG A 45 8.51 -7.83 0.57
N PHE A 46 8.48 -7.39 -0.69
CA PHE A 46 7.55 -6.37 -1.17
C PHE A 46 6.13 -6.95 -1.25
N GLY A 47 5.16 -6.21 -0.72
CA GLY A 47 3.75 -6.59 -0.78
C GLY A 47 3.00 -5.81 -1.86
N HIS A 48 2.66 -6.47 -3.00
CA HIS A 48 1.78 -5.88 -4.00
C HIS A 48 0.34 -5.80 -3.48
N ALA A 49 -0.11 -6.87 -2.78
CA ALA A 49 -1.39 -6.88 -2.10
C ALA A 49 -1.29 -6.11 -0.77
N HIS A 50 -1.93 -4.94 -0.69
CA HIS A 50 -1.86 -4.09 0.50
C HIS A 50 -3.09 -3.20 0.68
N VAL A 51 -3.26 -2.72 1.91
CA VAL A 51 -4.12 -1.59 2.25
C VAL A 51 -3.22 -0.39 2.53
N THR A 52 -3.38 0.69 1.77
CA THR A 52 -2.62 1.94 1.98
C THR A 52 -3.03 2.60 3.29
N ALA A 53 -2.05 2.92 4.13
CA ALA A 53 -2.25 3.69 5.35
C ALA A 53 -1.96 5.19 5.12
N LEU A 54 -0.88 5.52 4.39
CA LEU A 54 -0.53 6.90 4.02
C LEU A 54 0.35 6.89 2.76
N GLY A 55 -0.03 7.66 1.75
CA GLY A 55 0.75 7.84 0.52
C GLY A 55 0.26 9.02 -0.31
N PRO A 56 1.15 9.69 -1.06
CA PRO A 56 2.62 9.52 -1.00
C PRO A 56 3.22 9.98 0.33
N PHE A 57 4.36 9.43 0.69
CA PHE A 57 5.04 9.75 1.96
C PHE A 57 6.40 10.41 1.70
N VAL A 58 7.48 10.00 2.34
CA VAL A 58 8.80 10.62 2.22
C VAL A 58 9.61 10.00 1.07
N ASP A 59 10.44 10.81 0.41
CA ASP A 59 11.37 10.33 -0.62
C ASP A 59 12.58 9.59 -0.01
N VAL A 60 12.96 9.97 1.21
CA VAL A 60 14.09 9.37 1.95
C VAL A 60 13.66 9.10 3.39
N LEU A 61 13.87 7.88 3.85
CA LEU A 61 13.66 7.50 5.24
C LEU A 61 14.94 7.79 6.05
N ASP A 62 14.88 8.76 6.95
CA ASP A 62 15.93 8.99 7.94
C ASP A 62 15.55 8.39 9.32
N GLU A 63 16.50 8.39 10.27
CA GLU A 63 16.28 7.83 11.61
C GLU A 63 15.18 8.56 12.38
N ALA A 64 15.03 9.88 12.22
CA ALA A 64 14.02 10.65 12.93
C ALA A 64 12.62 10.29 12.42
N VAL A 65 12.44 10.22 11.10
CA VAL A 65 11.18 9.78 10.49
C VAL A 65 10.89 8.33 10.84
N ALA A 66 11.89 7.44 10.75
CA ALA A 66 11.74 6.04 11.10
C ALA A 66 11.30 5.83 12.55
N GLY A 67 11.88 6.58 13.49
CA GLY A 67 11.48 6.57 14.90
C GLY A 67 10.03 7.03 15.12
N ARG A 68 9.61 8.12 14.48
CA ARG A 68 8.25 8.64 14.57
C ARG A 68 7.22 7.65 13.99
N VAL A 69 7.53 6.98 12.88
CA VAL A 69 6.66 5.92 12.33
C VAL A 69 6.60 4.73 13.28
N ALA A 70 7.73 4.35 13.90
CA ALA A 70 7.76 3.28 14.92
C ALA A 70 6.86 3.61 16.12
N ASP A 71 6.88 4.86 16.60
CA ASP A 71 6.04 5.32 17.70
C ASP A 71 4.54 5.28 17.36
N VAL A 72 4.19 5.56 16.11
CA VAL A 72 2.80 5.40 15.62
C VAL A 72 2.43 3.93 15.53
N ALA A 73 3.27 3.10 14.93
CA ALA A 73 3.02 1.65 14.79
C ALA A 73 2.84 0.96 16.15
N ALA A 74 3.60 1.37 17.16
CA ALA A 74 3.50 0.86 18.54
C ALA A 74 2.15 1.18 19.22
N GLN A 75 1.42 2.22 18.78
CA GLN A 75 0.12 2.59 19.33
C GLN A 75 -1.05 1.78 18.75
N VAL A 76 -0.81 0.96 17.74
CA VAL A 76 -1.83 0.16 17.08
C VAL A 76 -1.52 -1.32 17.28
N GLU A 77 -2.31 -1.99 18.13
CA GLU A 77 -2.18 -3.43 18.33
C GLU A 77 -2.43 -4.20 17.02
N PRO A 78 -1.75 -5.34 16.78
CA PRO A 78 -2.08 -6.22 15.68
C PRO A 78 -3.57 -6.60 15.70
N PHE A 79 -4.25 -6.50 14.56
CA PHE A 79 -5.69 -6.71 14.47
C PHE A 79 -6.09 -7.64 13.33
N SER A 80 -7.18 -8.39 13.55
CA SER A 80 -7.78 -9.25 12.53
C SER A 80 -8.85 -8.49 11.75
N TYR A 81 -8.99 -8.84 10.48
CA TYR A 81 -10.01 -8.30 9.59
C TYR A 81 -10.39 -9.34 8.53
N ARG A 82 -11.51 -9.09 7.87
CA ARG A 82 -12.04 -9.93 6.81
C ARG A 82 -12.13 -9.15 5.51
N LEU A 83 -11.80 -9.81 4.41
CA LEU A 83 -12.00 -9.32 3.05
C LEU A 83 -13.05 -10.21 2.39
N ALA A 84 -14.24 -9.67 2.14
CA ALA A 84 -15.34 -10.43 1.54
C ALA A 84 -16.03 -9.64 0.43
N ARG A 85 -16.08 -8.31 0.55
CA ARG A 85 -16.83 -7.45 -0.34
C ARG A 85 -15.94 -6.80 -1.37
N VAL A 86 -16.19 -7.11 -2.64
CA VAL A 86 -15.66 -6.37 -3.79
C VAL A 86 -16.59 -5.18 -4.06
N ALA A 87 -16.00 -4.03 -4.32
CA ALA A 87 -16.71 -2.79 -4.66
C ALA A 87 -15.91 -1.99 -5.70
N THR A 88 -16.53 -0.97 -6.26
CA THR A 88 -15.88 -0.11 -7.26
C THR A 88 -16.08 1.35 -6.88
N PHE A 89 -14.97 2.11 -6.81
CA PHE A 89 -15.04 3.56 -6.63
C PHE A 89 -15.53 4.28 -7.90
N PRO A 90 -16.06 5.50 -7.79
CA PRO A 90 -16.50 6.28 -8.95
C PRO A 90 -15.43 6.50 -10.03
N ASN A 91 -14.14 6.45 -9.66
CA ASN A 91 -13.01 6.56 -10.58
C ASN A 91 -12.63 5.23 -11.26
N GLY A 92 -13.41 4.16 -11.02
CA GLY A 92 -13.23 2.85 -11.66
C GLY A 92 -12.30 1.88 -10.93
N ILE A 93 -11.71 2.25 -9.79
CA ILE A 93 -10.88 1.32 -8.99
C ILE A 93 -11.77 0.24 -8.38
N VAL A 94 -11.54 -1.00 -8.78
CA VAL A 94 -12.14 -2.21 -8.17
C VAL A 94 -11.29 -2.62 -6.98
N HIS A 95 -11.93 -2.81 -5.82
CA HIS A 95 -11.22 -3.02 -4.57
C HIS A 95 -11.96 -3.95 -3.61
N LEU A 96 -11.21 -4.47 -2.62
CA LEU A 96 -11.76 -5.15 -1.45
C LEU A 96 -11.86 -4.18 -0.28
N VAL A 97 -12.96 -4.29 0.46
CA VAL A 97 -13.21 -3.50 1.67
C VAL A 97 -12.86 -4.35 2.89
N PRO A 98 -11.90 -3.91 3.74
CA PRO A 98 -11.60 -4.61 4.99
C PRO A 98 -12.71 -4.37 6.02
N GLU A 99 -13.08 -5.42 6.74
CA GLU A 99 -14.09 -5.39 7.80
C GLU A 99 -13.55 -6.03 9.09
N PRO A 100 -13.45 -5.29 10.21
CA PRO A 100 -13.75 -3.87 10.38
C PRO A 100 -12.71 -2.95 9.70
N ALA A 101 -13.15 -1.79 9.21
CA ALA A 101 -12.28 -0.77 8.60
C ALA A 101 -11.66 0.18 9.64
N GLU A 102 -12.24 0.26 10.86
CA GLU A 102 -11.87 1.22 11.89
C GLU A 102 -10.39 1.13 12.32
N PRO A 103 -9.76 -0.06 12.48
CA PRO A 103 -8.35 -0.12 12.85
C PRO A 103 -7.42 0.49 11.79
N PHE A 104 -7.74 0.30 10.50
CA PHE A 104 -7.01 0.94 9.40
C PHE A 104 -7.20 2.46 9.40
N ALA A 105 -8.45 2.92 9.56
CA ALA A 105 -8.76 4.35 9.64
C ALA A 105 -8.05 5.01 10.84
N ARG A 106 -7.97 4.31 11.98
CA ARG A 106 -7.21 4.77 13.16
C ARG A 106 -5.72 4.89 12.85
N LEU A 107 -5.10 3.88 12.21
CA LEU A 107 -3.69 3.92 11.80
C LEU A 107 -3.43 5.11 10.89
N THR A 108 -4.25 5.31 9.87
CA THR A 108 -4.17 6.48 8.97
C THR A 108 -4.30 7.79 9.73
N ALA A 109 -5.25 7.91 10.66
CA ALA A 109 -5.44 9.12 11.43
C ALA A 109 -4.23 9.45 12.33
N LEU A 110 -3.62 8.45 12.95
CA LEU A 110 -2.39 8.62 13.74
C LEU A 110 -1.22 9.08 12.86
N LEU A 111 -1.05 8.47 11.68
CA LEU A 111 -0.01 8.86 10.72
C LEU A 111 -0.21 10.30 10.22
N VAL A 112 -1.42 10.68 9.84
CA VAL A 112 -1.74 12.05 9.41
C VAL A 112 -1.53 13.05 10.55
N GLY A 113 -1.87 12.68 11.79
CA GLY A 113 -1.62 13.51 12.97
C GLY A 113 -0.14 13.75 13.25
N GLU A 114 0.69 12.72 13.05
CA GLU A 114 2.14 12.78 13.23
C GLU A 114 2.84 13.48 12.05
N PHE A 115 2.32 13.31 10.83
CA PHE A 115 2.90 13.85 9.58
C PHE A 115 1.88 14.74 8.83
N PRO A 116 1.51 15.92 9.37
CA PRO A 116 0.42 16.74 8.84
C PRO A 116 0.65 17.30 7.43
N ASP A 117 1.92 17.34 6.99
CA ASP A 117 2.30 17.78 5.64
C ASP A 117 2.04 16.69 4.58
N HIS A 118 1.88 15.42 5.02
CA HIS A 118 1.57 14.29 4.15
C HIS A 118 0.08 13.96 4.24
N ARG A 119 -0.68 14.34 3.21
CA ARG A 119 -2.13 14.08 3.17
C ARG A 119 -2.44 12.93 2.23
N PRO A 120 -3.21 11.92 2.68
CA PRO A 120 -3.67 10.85 1.80
C PRO A 120 -4.29 11.42 0.53
N TYR A 121 -3.90 10.89 -0.62
CA TYR A 121 -4.41 11.31 -1.94
C TYR A 121 -4.34 12.83 -2.18
N GLY A 122 -3.32 13.51 -1.65
CA GLY A 122 -3.18 14.97 -1.75
C GLY A 122 -4.31 15.76 -1.05
N GLY A 123 -5.06 15.13 -0.15
CA GLY A 123 -6.18 15.74 0.57
C GLY A 123 -7.47 15.87 -0.25
N GLN A 124 -7.55 15.23 -1.42
CA GLN A 124 -8.71 15.33 -2.31
C GLN A 124 -9.90 14.46 -1.87
N PHE A 125 -9.63 13.39 -1.10
CA PHE A 125 -10.65 12.44 -0.65
C PHE A 125 -10.41 12.08 0.82
N ALA A 126 -11.50 11.76 1.53
CA ALA A 126 -11.39 11.10 2.82
C ALA A 126 -10.76 9.71 2.60
N PRO A 127 -9.77 9.31 3.41
CA PRO A 127 -9.16 7.99 3.29
C PRO A 127 -10.20 6.92 3.62
N ASP A 128 -10.49 6.07 2.63
CA ASP A 128 -11.36 4.90 2.77
C ASP A 128 -10.46 3.65 2.66
N PRO A 129 -10.25 2.89 3.73
CA PRO A 129 -9.36 1.74 3.72
C PRO A 129 -9.81 0.70 2.69
N HIS A 130 -8.93 0.36 1.76
CA HIS A 130 -9.23 -0.61 0.70
C HIS A 130 -7.97 -1.30 0.19
N LEU A 131 -8.15 -2.50 -0.38
CA LEU A 131 -7.13 -3.19 -1.15
C LEU A 131 -7.50 -3.09 -2.63
N THR A 132 -6.70 -2.39 -3.41
CA THR A 132 -6.91 -2.27 -4.86
C THR A 132 -6.69 -3.60 -5.56
N LEU A 133 -7.61 -3.96 -6.45
CA LEU A 133 -7.58 -5.20 -7.23
C LEU A 133 -7.33 -4.92 -8.72
N ASP A 134 -8.15 -4.06 -9.30
CA ASP A 134 -8.21 -3.77 -10.72
C ASP A 134 -8.63 -2.32 -10.98
N LEU A 135 -8.54 -1.90 -12.23
CA LEU A 135 -9.14 -0.69 -12.75
C LEU A 135 -10.12 -1.07 -13.87
N VAL A 136 -11.34 -0.58 -13.82
CA VAL A 136 -12.37 -0.84 -14.85
C VAL A 136 -11.89 -0.34 -16.21
N HIS A 137 -11.71 -1.25 -17.15
CA HIS A 137 -11.41 -0.95 -18.57
C HIS A 137 -11.71 -2.17 -19.44
N GLY A 138 -12.20 -1.98 -20.65
CA GLY A 138 -12.53 -3.08 -21.56
C GLY A 138 -13.43 -4.13 -20.88
N ASP A 139 -12.96 -5.37 -20.80
CA ASP A 139 -13.67 -6.50 -20.18
C ASP A 139 -13.40 -6.62 -18.68
N VAL A 140 -12.58 -5.74 -18.09
CA VAL A 140 -12.35 -5.69 -16.63
C VAL A 140 -13.46 -4.90 -15.98
N THR A 141 -14.27 -5.59 -15.18
CA THR A 141 -15.41 -5.04 -14.43
C THR A 141 -15.37 -5.56 -13.00
N GLU A 142 -16.16 -4.99 -12.11
CA GLU A 142 -16.34 -5.52 -10.76
C GLU A 142 -16.78 -7.00 -10.79
N GLU A 143 -17.70 -7.36 -11.69
CA GLU A 143 -18.19 -8.73 -11.82
C GLU A 143 -17.10 -9.69 -12.30
N SER A 144 -16.33 -9.32 -13.34
CA SER A 144 -15.23 -10.16 -13.84
C SER A 144 -14.11 -10.30 -12.82
N THR A 145 -13.77 -9.25 -12.07
CA THR A 145 -12.79 -9.30 -10.98
C THR A 145 -13.29 -10.17 -9.83
N ARG A 146 -14.57 -10.05 -9.44
CA ARG A 146 -15.18 -10.91 -8.42
C ARG A 146 -15.16 -12.39 -8.82
N ALA A 147 -15.49 -12.71 -10.07
CA ALA A 147 -15.44 -14.08 -10.57
C ALA A 147 -14.03 -14.68 -10.50
N ARG A 148 -12.98 -13.89 -10.77
CA ARG A 148 -11.58 -14.32 -10.65
C ARG A 148 -11.12 -14.57 -9.21
N LEU A 149 -11.84 -14.04 -8.21
CA LEU A 149 -11.60 -14.25 -6.77
C LEU A 149 -12.44 -15.39 -6.17
N GLU A 150 -13.19 -16.12 -7.03
CA GLU A 150 -13.97 -17.26 -6.57
C GLU A 150 -13.07 -18.31 -5.91
N GLY A 151 -13.46 -18.78 -4.72
CA GLY A 151 -12.67 -19.70 -3.91
C GLY A 151 -11.54 -19.04 -3.08
N LEU A 152 -11.22 -17.76 -3.29
CA LEU A 152 -10.30 -17.01 -2.43
C LEU A 152 -11.01 -16.16 -1.39
N LEU A 153 -12.25 -15.76 -1.68
CA LEU A 153 -13.07 -14.98 -0.75
C LEU A 153 -14.21 -15.86 -0.15
N PRO A 154 -14.63 -15.59 1.10
CA PRO A 154 -14.09 -14.60 2.03
C PRO A 154 -12.74 -14.99 2.61
N LEU A 155 -11.89 -14.00 2.88
CA LEU A 155 -10.56 -14.18 3.42
C LEU A 155 -10.46 -13.53 4.80
N GLU A 156 -10.04 -14.30 5.81
CA GLU A 156 -9.63 -13.78 7.12
C GLU A 156 -8.14 -13.46 7.08
N ALA A 157 -7.77 -12.28 7.54
CA ALA A 157 -6.40 -11.80 7.57
C ALA A 157 -6.07 -11.09 8.87
N ARG A 158 -4.77 -10.89 9.13
CA ARG A 158 -4.28 -10.17 10.30
C ARG A 158 -3.24 -9.14 9.89
N ALA A 159 -3.43 -7.93 10.33
CA ALA A 159 -2.44 -6.86 10.23
C ALA A 159 -1.45 -7.01 11.39
N GLU A 160 -0.19 -7.23 11.09
CA GLU A 160 0.88 -7.41 12.08
C GLU A 160 1.99 -6.39 11.91
N THR A 161 2.12 -5.81 10.71
CA THR A 161 3.19 -4.89 10.37
C THR A 161 2.67 -3.70 9.57
N LEU A 162 3.38 -2.59 9.70
CA LEU A 162 3.31 -1.42 8.83
C LEU A 162 4.58 -1.39 7.98
N ASP A 163 4.43 -1.38 6.67
CA ASP A 163 5.52 -1.40 5.71
C ASP A 163 5.68 -0.03 5.05
N LEU A 164 6.91 0.42 4.86
CA LEU A 164 7.23 1.49 3.92
C LEU A 164 7.71 0.85 2.63
N ALA A 165 6.93 0.99 1.57
CA ALA A 165 7.22 0.44 0.26
C ALA A 165 7.52 1.58 -0.72
N TRP A 166 8.53 1.40 -1.56
CA TRP A 166 8.84 2.29 -2.68
C TRP A 166 8.16 1.77 -3.93
N TRP A 167 7.37 2.62 -4.57
CA TRP A 167 6.65 2.33 -5.80
C TRP A 167 7.22 3.17 -6.94
N GLU A 168 7.93 2.53 -7.86
CA GLU A 168 8.52 3.14 -9.04
C GLU A 168 8.64 2.08 -10.14
N SER A 169 8.39 2.45 -11.38
CA SER A 169 8.53 1.56 -12.52
C SER A 169 9.94 0.92 -12.56
N GLY A 170 10.00 -0.42 -12.52
CA GLY A 170 11.24 -1.20 -12.50
C GLY A 170 12.01 -1.20 -11.17
N ARG A 171 11.54 -0.49 -10.12
CA ARG A 171 12.28 -0.33 -8.86
C ARG A 171 11.44 -0.49 -7.59
N CYS A 172 10.29 -1.15 -7.67
CA CYS A 172 9.47 -1.43 -6.50
C CYS A 172 10.24 -2.29 -5.48
N HIS A 173 10.29 -1.85 -4.22
CA HIS A 173 10.97 -2.58 -3.13
C HIS A 173 10.44 -2.18 -1.75
N LEU A 174 10.64 -3.07 -0.77
CA LEU A 174 10.39 -2.76 0.64
C LEU A 174 11.55 -1.91 1.19
N VAL A 175 11.24 -0.72 1.71
CA VAL A 175 12.21 0.16 2.35
C VAL A 175 12.39 -0.22 3.81
N HIS A 176 11.28 -0.36 4.56
CA HIS A 176 11.32 -0.69 5.98
C HIS A 176 10.03 -1.38 6.44
N ARG A 177 10.09 -2.08 7.57
CA ARG A 177 8.94 -2.76 8.19
C ARG A 177 8.96 -2.56 9.69
N TRP A 178 7.86 -2.09 10.26
CA TRP A 178 7.64 -1.95 11.71
C TRP A 178 6.58 -2.93 12.19
N PRO A 179 6.79 -3.64 13.32
CA PRO A 179 5.73 -4.40 13.94
C PRO A 179 4.66 -3.46 14.52
N LEU A 180 3.40 -3.81 14.39
CA LEU A 180 2.30 -3.16 15.12
C LEU A 180 2.33 -3.62 16.58
N GLY A 181 1.96 -2.73 17.52
CA GLY A 181 1.94 -3.02 18.96
C GLY A 181 3.32 -3.31 19.57
N GLY A 182 4.39 -3.20 18.79
CA GLY A 182 5.75 -3.41 19.26
C GLY A 182 6.24 -2.25 20.13
N SER A 183 7.05 -2.52 21.16
CA SER A 183 7.78 -1.45 21.85
C SER A 183 8.70 -0.75 20.85
N GLY A 184 8.58 0.57 20.69
CA GLY A 184 9.17 1.44 19.66
C GLY A 184 10.70 1.52 19.59
N SER A 185 11.40 0.40 19.75
CA SER A 185 12.85 0.25 19.66
C SER A 185 13.25 -0.79 18.62
N GLY A 186 12.72 -0.69 17.41
CA GLY A 186 13.26 -1.40 16.25
C GLY A 186 14.49 -0.65 15.75
N ALA A 187 15.70 -1.18 16.01
CA ALA A 187 16.93 -0.64 15.47
C ALA A 187 16.82 -0.60 13.92
N TYR A 188 16.89 0.60 13.36
CA TYR A 188 17.01 0.83 11.93
C TYR A 188 18.33 0.19 11.44
N ASP A 189 18.27 -0.88 10.65
CA ASP A 189 19.42 -1.43 9.96
C ASP A 189 19.68 -0.57 8.70
N GLY A 190 20.49 0.46 8.87
CA GLY A 190 20.77 1.55 7.93
C GLY A 190 21.41 1.17 6.60
N ARG A 191 21.04 0.06 5.99
CA ARG A 191 21.48 -0.33 4.66
C ARG A 191 20.57 0.27 3.58
N ILE A 192 20.70 1.58 3.39
CA ILE A 192 20.26 2.19 2.14
C ILE A 192 21.25 1.73 1.05
N GLY A 193 20.75 0.99 0.08
CA GLY A 193 21.53 0.67 -1.11
C GLY A 193 21.98 1.96 -1.76
N THR A 194 23.29 2.28 -1.68
CA THR A 194 23.91 3.38 -2.39
C THR A 194 23.64 3.22 -3.89
N PRO A 195 23.18 4.27 -4.59
CA PRO A 195 23.10 4.22 -6.05
C PRO A 195 24.53 4.08 -6.58
N HIS A 196 24.82 2.96 -7.21
CA HIS A 196 26.04 2.85 -8.02
C HIS A 196 25.93 3.86 -9.18
N GLY A 197 26.69 4.94 -9.06
CA GLY A 197 26.96 5.83 -10.17
C GLY A 197 27.82 5.11 -11.22
N VAL A 198 27.56 5.51 -12.41
CA VAL A 198 28.18 5.57 -13.72
C VAL A 198 27.31 4.92 -14.77
#